data_fbfcd793ce39ef3b81a521a47be479b0
#
_entry.id   fbfcd793ce39ef3b81a521a47be479b0
#
_cell.length_a   1.000
_cell.length_b   1.000
_cell.length_c   1.000
_cell.angle_alpha   90.00
_cell.angle_beta   90.00
_cell.angle_gamma   90.00
#
_symmetry.space_group_name_H-M   'P 1'
#
loop_
_entity.id
_entity.type
_entity.pdbx_description
1 polymer ?
#
loop_
_entity_poly.entity_id
_entity_poly.type
_entity_poly.pdbx_seq_one_letter_code
_entity_poly.pdbx_strand_id
1 'polypeptide(L)'
;MNIHINILKCLDNIINDTAMHIHDYIKNPHAFTRKRKLDAFTTIKTTINMQNNCLTKEIDDAFDDGSFAGNNNISVSAYIQQKSKLSPKCFEHIFHAFTRQLPTKAQLDHKYRLFAFDGSDFNQVWNSKSKNIVDSSKGKSYCQIHVNAMYDLLNNTYQDCVFQPKSQMDERGAALDMLRQLDYSQPYIVMMDRGYESFNMIENCNRLKNCYYVIRTKIGQGGIKEIKNLPDEFCDKNISCRITISNHYYTLHHKTENLHIVFHPKHHYKKKFAKGTQDARWDFEDFCNVNFRACKIRINDPDTNKEEWEVLVTNLDRQEFPLERMKELYHLRWGIESSFRKLKYDLGSVQFHSKQDHFIEMELYAHMIMFNAVSQTTVQAYVPQRHCKYHYIINFKIACLIVDER
;
A
#
# COMPACT_ATOMS: atom_id res chain seq x y z
N MET A 1 -23.46 11.54 -20.29
CA MET A 1 -22.55 11.03 -21.32
C MET A 1 -21.46 10.21 -20.63
N ASN A 2 -21.60 8.88 -20.58
CA ASN A 2 -20.59 8.03 -19.94
C ASN A 2 -19.36 7.97 -20.85
N ILE A 3 -18.34 8.74 -20.54
CA ILE A 3 -17.04 8.62 -21.18
C ILE A 3 -16.43 7.32 -20.63
N HIS A 4 -16.52 6.24 -21.40
CA HIS A 4 -15.75 5.02 -21.14
C HIS A 4 -14.28 5.38 -21.39
N ILE A 5 -13.53 5.58 -20.31
CA ILE A 5 -12.08 5.74 -20.40
C ILE A 5 -11.54 4.38 -20.83
N ASN A 6 -10.88 4.35 -21.98
CA ASN A 6 -10.12 3.16 -22.36
C ASN A 6 -8.85 3.12 -21.48
N ILE A 7 -8.91 2.34 -20.42
CA ILE A 7 -7.88 2.23 -19.37
C ILE A 7 -6.53 1.82 -19.97
N LEU A 8 -6.53 0.85 -20.90
CA LEU A 8 -5.30 0.37 -21.53
C LEU A 8 -4.69 1.43 -22.45
N LYS A 9 -5.51 2.14 -23.22
CA LYS A 9 -5.03 3.25 -24.06
C LYS A 9 -4.47 4.39 -23.20
N CYS A 10 -5.06 4.66 -22.05
CA CYS A 10 -4.54 5.63 -21.09
C CYS A 10 -3.13 5.21 -20.59
N LEU A 11 -2.97 3.95 -20.23
CA LEU A 11 -1.67 3.40 -19.83
C LEU A 11 -0.64 3.48 -20.95
N ASP A 12 -1.00 3.06 -22.18
CA ASP A 12 -0.11 3.13 -23.35
C ASP A 12 0.34 4.57 -23.65
N ASN A 13 -0.56 5.55 -23.52
CA ASN A 13 -0.20 6.96 -23.69
C ASN A 13 0.84 7.43 -22.66
N ILE A 14 0.68 7.02 -21.38
CA ILE A 14 1.62 7.37 -20.31
C ILE A 14 2.98 6.69 -20.54
N ILE A 15 2.99 5.42 -20.94
CA ILE A 15 4.22 4.70 -21.28
C ILE A 15 4.92 5.40 -22.45
N ASN A 16 4.18 5.80 -23.48
CA ASN A 16 4.73 6.49 -24.65
C ASN A 16 5.32 7.86 -24.26
N ASP A 17 4.60 8.66 -23.47
CA ASP A 17 5.09 9.95 -22.97
C ASP A 17 6.37 9.77 -22.12
N THR A 18 6.39 8.78 -21.21
CA THR A 18 7.57 8.43 -20.42
C THR A 18 8.75 8.00 -21.31
N ALA A 19 8.47 7.24 -22.37
CA ALA A 19 9.49 6.79 -23.32
C ALA A 19 10.07 7.96 -24.15
N MET A 20 9.26 8.96 -24.49
CA MET A 20 9.74 10.19 -25.16
C MET A 20 10.65 11.02 -24.23
N HIS A 21 10.40 11.00 -22.92
CA HIS A 21 11.19 11.71 -21.90
C HIS A 21 12.13 10.75 -21.14
N ILE A 22 12.60 9.69 -21.79
CA ILE A 22 13.34 8.60 -21.13
C ILE A 22 14.63 9.05 -20.46
N HIS A 23 15.20 10.18 -20.87
CA HIS A 23 16.45 10.73 -20.31
C HIS A 23 16.39 10.96 -18.81
N ASP A 24 15.21 11.24 -18.25
CA ASP A 24 15.00 11.47 -16.83
C ASP A 24 15.07 10.18 -16.00
N TYR A 25 14.97 9.02 -16.67
CA TYR A 25 14.80 7.71 -16.03
C TYR A 25 15.90 6.71 -16.36
N ILE A 26 16.96 7.14 -17.07
CA ILE A 26 18.07 6.26 -17.46
C ILE A 26 19.32 6.52 -16.64
N LYS A 27 20.13 5.47 -16.45
CA LYS A 27 21.41 5.56 -15.74
C LYS A 27 22.54 6.12 -16.60
N ASN A 28 22.44 5.94 -17.92
CA ASN A 28 23.46 6.39 -18.88
C ASN A 28 22.80 7.27 -19.93
N PRO A 29 23.21 8.53 -20.13
CA PRO A 29 22.58 9.46 -21.05
C PRO A 29 22.60 9.01 -22.51
N HIS A 30 23.48 8.07 -22.88
CA HIS A 30 23.54 7.47 -24.23
C HIS A 30 22.62 6.25 -24.39
N ALA A 31 21.82 5.88 -23.37
CA ALA A 31 20.88 4.77 -23.50
C ALA A 31 19.71 5.17 -24.39
N PHE A 32 19.17 4.18 -25.14
CA PHE A 32 18.02 4.33 -26.04
C PHE A 32 18.16 5.37 -27.17
N THR A 33 19.36 5.86 -27.45
CA THR A 33 19.61 6.83 -28.53
C THR A 33 19.58 6.21 -29.92
N ARG A 34 19.82 4.91 -30.04
CA ARG A 34 19.81 4.20 -31.31
C ARG A 34 18.46 3.51 -31.54
N LYS A 35 17.90 3.62 -32.74
CA LYS A 35 16.70 2.87 -33.14
C LYS A 35 17.00 1.36 -33.13
N ARG A 36 16.35 0.64 -32.21
CA ARG A 36 16.45 -0.82 -32.04
C ARG A 36 15.07 -1.43 -31.87
N LYS A 37 14.93 -2.75 -32.05
CA LYS A 37 13.67 -3.49 -31.79
C LYS A 37 13.18 -3.28 -30.34
N LEU A 38 14.10 -3.32 -29.35
CA LEU A 38 13.83 -2.99 -27.97
C LEU A 38 14.17 -1.51 -27.72
N ASP A 39 13.26 -0.63 -28.05
CA ASP A 39 13.28 0.77 -27.65
C ASP A 39 12.78 0.94 -26.18
N ALA A 40 12.69 2.19 -25.72
CA ALA A 40 12.24 2.48 -24.37
C ALA A 40 10.78 2.05 -24.13
N PHE A 41 9.88 2.41 -25.06
CA PHE A 41 8.46 2.06 -24.98
C PHE A 41 8.27 0.55 -24.90
N THR A 42 8.85 -0.20 -25.83
CA THR A 42 8.75 -1.66 -25.90
C THR A 42 9.31 -2.31 -24.63
N THR A 43 10.48 -1.84 -24.15
CA THR A 43 11.11 -2.39 -22.95
C THR A 43 10.24 -2.19 -21.70
N ILE A 44 9.64 -1.00 -21.54
CA ILE A 44 8.76 -0.66 -20.42
C ILE A 44 7.47 -1.49 -20.50
N LYS A 45 6.81 -1.48 -21.69
CA LYS A 45 5.54 -2.19 -21.90
C LYS A 45 5.69 -3.70 -21.66
N THR A 46 6.72 -4.31 -22.23
CA THR A 46 7.04 -5.73 -21.96
C THR A 46 7.22 -5.99 -20.46
N THR A 47 7.92 -5.11 -19.73
CA THR A 47 8.10 -5.30 -18.28
C THR A 47 6.76 -5.22 -17.51
N ILE A 48 5.86 -4.33 -17.90
CA ILE A 48 4.55 -4.15 -17.24
C ILE A 48 3.65 -5.36 -17.50
N ASN A 49 3.72 -5.92 -18.70
CA ASN A 49 2.90 -7.06 -19.13
C ASN A 49 3.41 -8.42 -18.61
N MET A 50 4.63 -8.50 -18.08
CA MET A 50 5.15 -9.77 -17.51
C MET A 50 4.26 -10.27 -16.37
N GLN A 51 4.00 -11.58 -16.38
CA GLN A 51 3.19 -12.25 -15.38
C GLN A 51 4.02 -13.25 -14.56
N ASN A 52 3.65 -14.51 -14.56
CA ASN A 52 4.19 -15.54 -13.67
C ASN A 52 4.88 -16.69 -14.43
N ASN A 53 5.20 -16.49 -15.69
CA ASN A 53 5.95 -17.46 -16.47
C ASN A 53 7.46 -17.30 -16.26
N CYS A 54 8.27 -18.22 -16.77
CA CYS A 54 9.72 -17.99 -16.83
C CYS A 54 10.03 -16.88 -17.85
N LEU A 55 11.10 -16.13 -17.59
CA LEU A 55 11.43 -14.95 -18.42
C LEU A 55 11.56 -15.26 -19.92
N THR A 56 12.02 -16.46 -20.28
CA THR A 56 12.08 -16.89 -21.69
C THR A 56 10.68 -16.91 -22.31
N LYS A 57 9.72 -17.52 -21.62
CA LYS A 57 8.34 -17.60 -22.08
C LYS A 57 7.69 -16.22 -22.17
N GLU A 58 7.88 -15.35 -21.17
CA GLU A 58 7.38 -13.97 -21.19
C GLU A 58 7.91 -13.19 -22.41
N ILE A 59 9.17 -13.38 -22.77
CA ILE A 59 9.77 -12.72 -23.93
C ILE A 59 9.26 -13.34 -25.24
N ASP A 60 9.14 -14.65 -25.30
CA ASP A 60 8.60 -15.33 -26.49
C ASP A 60 7.16 -14.88 -26.74
N ASP A 61 6.30 -14.88 -25.71
CA ASP A 61 4.90 -14.44 -25.82
C ASP A 61 4.78 -12.95 -26.23
N ALA A 62 5.64 -12.08 -25.70
CA ALA A 62 5.62 -10.64 -26.01
C ALA A 62 6.05 -10.32 -27.46
N PHE A 63 6.82 -11.20 -28.13
CA PHE A 63 7.39 -10.96 -29.47
C PHE A 63 7.05 -12.02 -30.50
N ASP A 64 6.20 -12.99 -30.16
CA ASP A 64 5.66 -13.97 -31.12
C ASP A 64 4.64 -13.30 -32.03
N ASP A 65 5.01 -13.09 -33.29
CA ASP A 65 4.11 -12.55 -34.32
C ASP A 65 3.35 -13.65 -35.08
N GLY A 66 3.44 -14.90 -34.59
CA GLY A 66 2.81 -16.07 -35.25
C GLY A 66 3.47 -16.46 -36.55
N SER A 67 4.55 -15.82 -36.97
CA SER A 67 5.27 -16.15 -38.19
C SER A 67 6.29 -17.26 -37.96
N PHE A 68 6.17 -18.37 -38.68
CA PHE A 68 7.17 -19.45 -38.67
C PHE A 68 8.55 -19.02 -39.21
N ALA A 69 8.71 -17.78 -39.63
CA ALA A 69 9.91 -17.27 -40.30
C ALA A 69 11.03 -16.80 -39.38
N GLY A 70 10.97 -17.06 -38.05
CA GLY A 70 12.13 -17.11 -37.14
C GLY A 70 13.00 -15.84 -36.96
N ASN A 71 12.66 -14.70 -37.58
CA ASN A 71 13.56 -13.53 -37.64
C ASN A 71 13.29 -12.44 -36.61
N ASN A 72 12.31 -12.62 -35.71
CA ASN A 72 11.94 -11.60 -34.70
C ASN A 72 12.33 -11.95 -33.27
N ASN A 73 13.01 -13.07 -33.04
CA ASN A 73 13.33 -13.52 -31.68
C ASN A 73 14.25 -12.54 -30.95
N ILE A 74 13.74 -11.94 -29.89
CA ILE A 74 14.51 -11.16 -28.95
C ILE A 74 15.06 -12.12 -27.91
N SER A 75 16.37 -12.15 -27.71
CA SER A 75 16.95 -12.97 -26.66
C SER A 75 16.70 -12.38 -25.27
N VAL A 76 16.51 -13.23 -24.26
CA VAL A 76 16.43 -12.85 -22.84
C VAL A 76 17.59 -11.92 -22.43
N SER A 77 18.80 -12.21 -22.92
CA SER A 77 19.99 -11.39 -22.64
C SER A 77 19.85 -9.97 -23.21
N ALA A 78 19.34 -9.84 -24.44
CA ALA A 78 19.10 -8.52 -25.04
C ALA A 78 18.06 -7.70 -24.27
N TYR A 79 16.99 -8.34 -23.83
CA TYR A 79 15.96 -7.72 -23.00
C TYR A 79 16.53 -7.25 -21.65
N ILE A 80 17.24 -8.13 -20.92
CA ILE A 80 17.85 -7.77 -19.63
C ILE A 80 18.82 -6.60 -19.79
N GLN A 81 19.61 -6.56 -20.86
CA GLN A 81 20.52 -5.45 -21.15
C GLN A 81 19.78 -4.14 -21.41
N GLN A 82 18.62 -4.15 -22.07
CA GLN A 82 17.82 -2.94 -22.24
C GLN A 82 17.15 -2.53 -20.94
N LYS A 83 16.50 -3.46 -20.23
CA LYS A 83 15.87 -3.21 -18.90
C LYS A 83 16.85 -2.64 -17.90
N SER A 84 18.14 -3.09 -17.92
CA SER A 84 19.16 -2.62 -17.00
C SER A 84 19.54 -1.14 -17.16
N LYS A 85 19.21 -0.52 -18.26
CA LYS A 85 19.44 0.91 -18.51
C LYS A 85 18.43 1.81 -17.81
N LEU A 86 17.24 1.26 -17.49
CA LEU A 86 16.16 1.97 -16.78
C LEU A 86 16.45 2.08 -15.28
N SER A 87 15.90 3.10 -14.66
CA SER A 87 15.82 3.25 -13.21
C SER A 87 14.44 2.80 -12.71
N PRO A 88 14.30 2.27 -11.48
CA PRO A 88 13.01 2.04 -10.85
C PRO A 88 12.08 3.25 -10.85
N LYS A 89 12.64 4.48 -10.80
CA LYS A 89 11.89 5.73 -10.90
C LYS A 89 11.05 5.87 -12.18
N CYS A 90 11.41 5.16 -13.25
CA CYS A 90 10.61 5.11 -14.47
C CYS A 90 9.24 4.48 -14.19
N PHE A 91 9.24 3.33 -13.53
CA PHE A 91 8.01 2.59 -13.20
C PHE A 91 7.23 3.26 -12.07
N GLU A 92 7.90 3.84 -11.10
CA GLU A 92 7.31 4.69 -10.06
C GLU A 92 6.55 5.87 -10.69
N HIS A 93 7.16 6.59 -11.63
CA HIS A 93 6.53 7.68 -12.37
C HIS A 93 5.27 7.20 -13.12
N ILE A 94 5.39 6.10 -13.89
CA ILE A 94 4.25 5.54 -14.64
C ILE A 94 3.14 5.13 -13.68
N PHE A 95 3.46 4.48 -12.56
CA PHE A 95 2.50 4.09 -11.52
C PHE A 95 1.70 5.30 -11.03
N HIS A 96 2.38 6.36 -10.60
CA HIS A 96 1.71 7.56 -10.10
C HIS A 96 0.96 8.33 -11.19
N ALA A 97 1.53 8.47 -12.39
CA ALA A 97 0.88 9.14 -13.51
C ALA A 97 -0.39 8.42 -13.94
N PHE A 98 -0.35 7.09 -14.01
CA PHE A 98 -1.49 6.25 -14.34
C PHE A 98 -2.56 6.30 -13.25
N THR A 99 -2.17 6.10 -11.99
CA THR A 99 -3.11 6.10 -10.86
C THR A 99 -3.88 7.42 -10.75
N ARG A 100 -3.23 8.56 -11.00
CA ARG A 100 -3.89 9.89 -11.01
C ARG A 100 -4.93 10.07 -12.11
N GLN A 101 -4.82 9.33 -13.22
CA GLN A 101 -5.77 9.41 -14.33
C GLN A 101 -6.92 8.40 -14.20
N LEU A 102 -6.86 7.48 -13.24
CA LEU A 102 -7.93 6.52 -13.03
C LEU A 102 -9.20 7.18 -12.48
N PRO A 103 -10.38 6.71 -12.93
CA PRO A 103 -11.64 7.23 -12.41
C PRO A 103 -11.82 6.87 -10.94
N THR A 104 -12.15 7.87 -10.12
CA THR A 104 -12.42 7.72 -8.67
C THR A 104 -13.89 7.96 -8.39
N LYS A 105 -14.77 7.12 -8.96
CA LYS A 105 -16.23 7.33 -8.94
C LYS A 105 -16.89 6.88 -7.64
N ALA A 106 -16.34 5.84 -6.99
CA ALA A 106 -16.92 5.29 -5.78
C ALA A 106 -16.44 6.06 -4.55
N GLN A 107 -17.39 6.57 -3.78
CA GLN A 107 -17.19 7.29 -2.52
C GLN A 107 -18.20 6.80 -1.49
N LEU A 108 -17.79 6.72 -0.23
CA LEU A 108 -18.70 6.46 0.88
C LEU A 108 -19.59 7.70 1.07
N ASP A 109 -20.90 7.49 1.06
CA ASP A 109 -21.94 8.55 1.18
C ASP A 109 -21.76 9.70 0.16
N HIS A 110 -21.23 9.40 -1.03
CA HIS A 110 -20.88 10.41 -2.04
C HIS A 110 -19.96 11.54 -1.53
N LYS A 111 -19.23 11.29 -0.44
CA LYS A 111 -18.42 12.28 0.27
C LYS A 111 -17.00 11.83 0.50
N TYR A 112 -16.79 10.62 1.05
CA TYR A 112 -15.48 10.18 1.51
C TYR A 112 -14.82 9.19 0.56
N ARG A 113 -13.56 9.40 0.25
CA ARG A 113 -12.70 8.32 -0.25
C ARG A 113 -12.24 7.46 0.92
N LEU A 114 -12.09 6.15 0.68
CA LEU A 114 -11.64 5.22 1.73
C LEU A 114 -10.28 4.64 1.35
N PHE A 115 -9.27 4.89 2.18
CA PHE A 115 -7.94 4.33 2.01
C PHE A 115 -7.60 3.37 3.14
N ALA A 116 -7.09 2.19 2.80
CA ALA A 116 -6.46 1.32 3.77
C ALA A 116 -4.94 1.39 3.63
N PHE A 117 -4.26 1.32 4.78
CA PHE A 117 -2.82 1.17 4.85
C PHE A 117 -2.49 -0.20 5.42
N ASP A 118 -1.57 -0.88 4.78
CA ASP A 118 -1.06 -2.17 5.27
C ASP A 118 0.30 -2.47 4.65
N GLY A 119 1.04 -3.38 5.28
CA GLY A 119 2.32 -3.86 4.81
C GLY A 119 2.28 -5.34 4.43
N SER A 120 3.05 -5.73 3.42
CA SER A 120 3.19 -7.13 3.04
C SER A 120 4.61 -7.48 2.63
N ASP A 121 5.07 -8.66 3.05
CA ASP A 121 6.41 -9.15 2.76
C ASP A 121 6.43 -9.93 1.45
N PHE A 122 7.45 -9.68 0.62
CA PHE A 122 7.69 -10.38 -0.63
C PHE A 122 9.07 -11.04 -0.58
N ASN A 123 9.09 -12.36 -0.74
CA ASN A 123 10.32 -13.14 -0.76
C ASN A 123 11.05 -12.92 -2.07
N GLN A 124 12.38 -12.90 -1.99
CA GLN A 124 13.27 -12.75 -3.13
C GLN A 124 14.20 -13.93 -3.23
N VAL A 125 14.67 -14.21 -4.43
CA VAL A 125 15.76 -15.18 -4.64
C VAL A 125 17.01 -14.65 -3.96
N TRP A 126 17.72 -15.52 -3.24
CA TRP A 126 18.95 -15.18 -2.53
C TRP A 126 19.96 -14.43 -3.40
N ASN A 127 20.44 -13.31 -2.89
CA ASN A 127 21.50 -12.50 -3.47
C ASN A 127 22.36 -11.90 -2.35
N SER A 128 23.61 -12.29 -2.27
CA SER A 128 24.55 -11.82 -1.23
C SER A 128 24.85 -10.32 -1.28
N LYS A 129 24.50 -9.64 -2.37
CA LYS A 129 24.67 -8.19 -2.56
C LYS A 129 23.36 -7.40 -2.39
N SER A 130 22.28 -8.08 -2.02
CA SER A 130 20.98 -7.42 -1.83
C SER A 130 20.98 -6.57 -0.55
N LYS A 131 20.34 -5.39 -0.62
CA LYS A 131 20.04 -4.57 0.56
C LYS A 131 18.93 -5.19 1.43
N ASN A 132 18.17 -6.15 0.87
CA ASN A 132 17.01 -6.78 1.48
C ASN A 132 17.35 -8.07 2.24
N ILE A 133 18.61 -8.26 2.61
CA ILE A 133 19.04 -9.43 3.42
C ILE A 133 18.42 -9.31 4.82
N VAL A 134 17.85 -10.42 5.27
CA VAL A 134 17.37 -10.62 6.64
C VAL A 134 18.23 -11.72 7.28
N ASP A 135 18.96 -11.35 8.30
CA ASP A 135 19.74 -12.30 9.07
C ASP A 135 18.86 -13.06 10.05
N SER A 136 18.88 -14.39 9.95
CA SER A 136 18.14 -15.25 10.85
C SER A 136 19.02 -15.72 11.99
N SER A 137 18.59 -15.52 13.23
CA SER A 137 19.30 -16.02 14.42
C SER A 137 19.22 -17.55 14.58
N LYS A 138 18.33 -18.22 13.88
CA LYS A 138 18.04 -19.65 14.01
C LYS A 138 18.09 -20.45 12.70
N GLY A 139 18.51 -19.84 11.61
CA GLY A 139 18.50 -20.47 10.29
C GLY A 139 19.34 -19.75 9.25
N LYS A 140 19.18 -20.11 7.97
CA LYS A 140 19.84 -19.43 6.87
C LYS A 140 19.25 -18.04 6.66
N SER A 141 20.12 -17.06 6.40
CA SER A 141 19.70 -15.72 5.97
C SER A 141 18.93 -15.80 4.64
N TYR A 142 17.98 -14.91 4.44
CA TYR A 142 17.13 -14.84 3.25
C TYR A 142 16.97 -13.39 2.79
N CYS A 143 16.43 -13.20 1.59
CA CYS A 143 16.16 -11.87 1.07
C CYS A 143 14.64 -11.62 1.05
N GLN A 144 14.21 -10.47 1.61
CA GLN A 144 12.79 -10.10 1.70
C GLN A 144 12.63 -8.59 1.63
N ILE A 145 11.78 -8.13 0.72
CA ILE A 145 11.36 -6.74 0.62
C ILE A 145 9.98 -6.57 1.28
N HIS A 146 9.84 -5.50 2.06
CA HIS A 146 8.58 -5.11 2.67
C HIS A 146 7.94 -4.01 1.83
N VAL A 147 6.68 -4.22 1.45
CA VAL A 147 5.88 -3.30 0.64
C VAL A 147 4.82 -2.71 1.53
N ASN A 148 4.93 -1.41 1.83
CA ASN A 148 3.86 -0.64 2.44
C ASN A 148 3.00 -0.06 1.32
N ALA A 149 1.69 -0.18 1.42
CA ALA A 149 0.79 0.31 0.39
C ALA A 149 -0.37 1.12 0.97
N MET A 150 -0.80 2.10 0.19
CA MET A 150 -2.07 2.80 0.34
C MET A 150 -3.03 2.33 -0.75
N TYR A 151 -4.18 1.81 -0.37
CA TYR A 151 -5.16 1.18 -1.24
C TYR A 151 -6.54 1.85 -1.14
N ASP A 152 -7.10 2.26 -2.26
CA ASP A 152 -8.47 2.77 -2.34
C ASP A 152 -9.45 1.59 -2.34
N LEU A 153 -10.16 1.43 -1.24
CA LEU A 153 -11.03 0.30 -0.97
C LEU A 153 -12.28 0.26 -1.85
N LEU A 154 -12.78 1.43 -2.25
CA LEU A 154 -14.00 1.51 -3.05
C LEU A 154 -13.73 1.47 -4.55
N ASN A 155 -12.57 1.96 -4.97
CA ASN A 155 -12.15 1.94 -6.37
C ASN A 155 -11.22 0.77 -6.70
N ASN A 156 -10.84 -0.05 -5.71
CA ASN A 156 -10.00 -1.23 -5.85
C ASN A 156 -8.66 -0.96 -6.56
N THR A 157 -7.95 0.11 -6.16
CA THR A 157 -6.68 0.50 -6.76
C THR A 157 -5.62 0.84 -5.74
N TYR A 158 -4.36 0.45 -5.99
CA TYR A 158 -3.22 0.96 -5.26
C TYR A 158 -3.01 2.43 -5.61
N GLN A 159 -2.91 3.28 -4.59
CA GLN A 159 -2.75 4.73 -4.76
C GLN A 159 -1.30 5.16 -4.60
N ASP A 160 -0.59 4.53 -3.66
CA ASP A 160 0.81 4.79 -3.38
C ASP A 160 1.46 3.57 -2.72
N CYS A 161 2.79 3.50 -2.74
CA CYS A 161 3.55 2.45 -2.08
C CYS A 161 4.97 2.89 -1.73
N VAL A 162 5.51 2.29 -0.66
CA VAL A 162 6.90 2.48 -0.21
C VAL A 162 7.55 1.12 -0.02
N PHE A 163 8.70 0.90 -0.68
CA PHE A 163 9.47 -0.34 -0.59
C PHE A 163 10.61 -0.18 0.42
N GLN A 164 10.71 -1.10 1.36
CA GLN A 164 11.73 -1.09 2.41
C GLN A 164 12.38 -2.47 2.56
N PRO A 165 13.67 -2.54 2.92
CA PRO A 165 14.25 -3.79 3.40
C PRO A 165 13.47 -4.27 4.64
N LYS A 166 13.11 -5.55 4.71
CA LYS A 166 12.39 -6.11 5.87
C LYS A 166 13.08 -5.86 7.20
N SER A 167 14.42 -5.86 7.20
CA SER A 167 15.23 -5.57 8.38
C SER A 167 15.17 -4.11 8.86
N GLN A 168 14.65 -3.20 8.03
CA GLN A 168 14.57 -1.75 8.27
C GLN A 168 13.15 -1.21 8.09
N MET A 169 12.14 -2.08 8.12
CA MET A 169 10.75 -1.67 7.90
C MET A 169 10.29 -0.67 8.97
N ASP A 170 9.63 0.39 8.50
CA ASP A 170 8.92 1.39 9.30
C ASP A 170 7.57 1.68 8.63
N GLU A 171 6.57 0.86 8.95
CA GLU A 171 5.22 0.96 8.38
C GLU A 171 4.55 2.29 8.70
N ARG A 172 4.76 2.80 9.93
CA ARG A 172 4.17 4.08 10.36
C ARG A 172 4.80 5.26 9.64
N GLY A 173 6.14 5.25 9.51
CA GLY A 173 6.85 6.27 8.74
C GLY A 173 6.43 6.27 7.29
N ALA A 174 6.37 5.10 6.66
CA ALA A 174 5.90 4.95 5.29
C ALA A 174 4.46 5.45 5.08
N ALA A 175 3.55 5.12 5.99
CA ALA A 175 2.17 5.61 5.92
C ALA A 175 2.09 7.14 6.05
N LEU A 176 2.87 7.75 6.96
CA LEU A 176 2.93 9.20 7.11
C LEU A 176 3.51 9.89 5.87
N ASP A 177 4.53 9.30 5.25
CA ASP A 177 5.12 9.84 4.02
C ASP A 177 4.11 9.81 2.87
N MET A 178 3.37 8.71 2.69
CA MET A 178 2.28 8.62 1.72
C MET A 178 1.16 9.61 2.03
N LEU A 179 0.71 9.73 3.29
CA LEU A 179 -0.34 10.66 3.70
C LEU A 179 0.02 12.11 3.43
N ARG A 180 1.27 12.52 3.67
CA ARG A 180 1.74 13.90 3.45
C ARG A 180 1.83 14.28 1.98
N GLN A 181 1.93 13.31 1.08
CA GLN A 181 1.93 13.52 -0.36
C GLN A 181 0.53 13.60 -0.96
N LEU A 182 -0.50 13.25 -0.18
CA LEU A 182 -1.89 13.37 -0.61
C LEU A 182 -2.30 14.86 -0.68
N ASP A 183 -2.58 15.34 -1.88
CA ASP A 183 -3.22 16.64 -2.09
C ASP A 183 -4.72 16.42 -2.35
N TYR A 184 -5.49 16.23 -1.26
CA TYR A 184 -6.93 16.04 -1.38
C TYR A 184 -7.71 17.27 -0.96
N SER A 185 -8.40 17.84 -1.94
CA SER A 185 -9.45 18.84 -1.71
C SER A 185 -10.72 18.20 -1.13
N GLN A 186 -10.89 16.88 -1.24
CA GLN A 186 -12.06 16.13 -0.78
C GLN A 186 -11.78 15.38 0.53
N PRO A 187 -12.80 15.16 1.37
CA PRO A 187 -12.68 14.35 2.57
C PRO A 187 -12.29 12.91 2.27
N TYR A 188 -11.44 12.35 3.12
CA TYR A 188 -11.04 10.95 3.03
C TYR A 188 -10.90 10.32 4.41
N ILE A 189 -11.13 9.02 4.48
CA ILE A 189 -10.99 8.22 5.69
C ILE A 189 -9.84 7.24 5.47
N VAL A 190 -8.87 7.22 6.38
CA VAL A 190 -7.78 6.24 6.38
C VAL A 190 -8.05 5.16 7.41
N MET A 191 -7.91 3.91 7.01
CA MET A 191 -8.12 2.75 7.86
C MET A 191 -6.82 2.00 8.07
N MET A 192 -6.48 1.75 9.33
CA MET A 192 -5.21 1.18 9.73
C MET A 192 -5.42 0.09 10.80
N ASP A 193 -4.53 -0.89 10.81
CA ASP A 193 -4.53 -1.95 11.81
C ASP A 193 -3.82 -1.54 13.13
N ARG A 194 -3.67 -2.51 14.04
CA ARG A 194 -3.01 -2.33 15.36
C ARG A 194 -1.52 -1.93 15.24
N GLY A 195 -0.88 -2.20 14.10
CA GLY A 195 0.51 -1.83 13.84
C GLY A 195 0.71 -0.33 13.81
N TYR A 196 -0.29 0.42 13.38
CA TYR A 196 -0.24 1.88 13.21
C TYR A 196 -0.62 2.68 14.46
N GLU A 197 -1.09 2.03 15.53
CA GLU A 197 -1.47 2.70 16.76
C GLU A 197 -0.30 3.49 17.37
N SER A 198 -0.40 4.83 17.35
CA SER A 198 0.50 5.73 18.06
C SER A 198 -0.09 7.13 18.20
N PHE A 199 0.28 7.85 19.27
CA PHE A 199 -0.12 9.26 19.42
C PHE A 199 0.39 10.12 18.27
N ASN A 200 1.59 9.82 17.75
CA ASN A 200 2.14 10.53 16.61
C ASN A 200 1.30 10.35 15.34
N MET A 201 0.83 9.14 15.06
CA MET A 201 -0.05 8.87 13.92
C MET A 201 -1.40 9.58 14.08
N ILE A 202 -2.01 9.47 15.27
CA ILE A 202 -3.29 10.12 15.58
C ILE A 202 -3.20 11.63 15.34
N GLU A 203 -2.16 12.27 15.90
CA GLU A 203 -2.01 13.71 15.80
C GLU A 203 -1.63 14.18 14.39
N ASN A 204 -0.82 13.42 13.65
CA ASN A 204 -0.59 13.70 12.23
C ASN A 204 -1.91 13.68 11.45
N CYS A 205 -2.75 12.67 11.65
CA CYS A 205 -4.06 12.59 10.99
C CYS A 205 -4.99 13.75 11.43
N ASN A 206 -4.98 14.15 12.70
CA ASN A 206 -5.78 15.27 13.19
C ASN A 206 -5.41 16.61 12.53
N ARG A 207 -4.13 16.81 12.22
CA ARG A 207 -3.64 18.07 11.62
C ARG A 207 -3.71 18.11 10.09
N LEU A 208 -3.87 16.96 9.44
CA LEU A 208 -4.03 16.91 7.99
C LEU A 208 -5.45 17.36 7.60
N LYS A 209 -5.52 18.24 6.59
CA LYS A 209 -6.79 18.75 6.07
C LYS A 209 -7.63 17.61 5.46
N ASN A 210 -8.92 17.60 5.77
CA ASN A 210 -9.88 16.64 5.26
C ASN A 210 -9.55 15.15 5.58
N CYS A 211 -8.63 14.92 6.50
CA CYS A 211 -8.23 13.59 6.93
C CYS A 211 -9.07 13.11 8.10
N TYR A 212 -9.76 12.02 7.88
CA TYR A 212 -10.42 11.25 8.92
C TYR A 212 -9.72 9.89 9.04
N TYR A 213 -9.77 9.28 10.22
CA TYR A 213 -9.09 8.00 10.41
C TYR A 213 -9.91 7.03 11.24
N VAL A 214 -9.63 5.75 11.04
CA VAL A 214 -10.09 4.64 11.88
C VAL A 214 -8.89 3.72 12.10
N ILE A 215 -8.34 3.72 13.31
CA ILE A 215 -7.18 2.91 13.68
C ILE A 215 -7.62 1.89 14.73
N ARG A 216 -7.41 0.60 14.44
CA ARG A 216 -7.59 -0.46 15.43
C ARG A 216 -6.49 -0.38 16.47
N THR A 217 -6.83 -0.57 17.73
CA THR A 217 -5.87 -0.43 18.84
C THR A 217 -5.73 -1.72 19.63
N LYS A 218 -4.63 -1.82 20.38
CA LYS A 218 -4.35 -2.94 21.29
C LYS A 218 -5.09 -2.78 22.60
N ILE A 219 -5.90 -3.76 22.98
CA ILE A 219 -6.58 -3.79 24.30
C ILE A 219 -5.63 -4.28 25.40
N GLY A 220 -4.55 -4.98 25.05
CA GLY A 220 -3.60 -5.59 25.98
C GLY A 220 -2.37 -4.73 26.32
N GLN A 221 -1.28 -5.40 26.70
CA GLN A 221 0.00 -4.74 26.99
C GLN A 221 0.55 -4.03 25.75
N GLY A 222 1.12 -2.83 25.95
CA GLY A 222 1.76 -2.04 24.87
C GLY A 222 0.83 -1.06 24.14
N GLY A 223 -0.49 -1.05 24.40
CA GLY A 223 -1.43 -0.08 23.83
C GLY A 223 -1.59 1.20 24.64
N ILE A 224 -2.38 2.13 24.13
CA ILE A 224 -2.74 3.39 24.77
C ILE A 224 -3.43 3.10 26.11
N LYS A 225 -2.92 3.70 27.21
CA LYS A 225 -3.36 3.41 28.58
C LYS A 225 -4.86 3.70 28.81
N GLU A 226 -5.38 4.76 28.20
CA GLU A 226 -6.77 5.20 28.29
C GLU A 226 -7.73 4.15 27.71
N ILE A 227 -7.29 3.46 26.68
CA ILE A 227 -8.06 2.40 26.02
C ILE A 227 -8.18 1.17 26.93
N LYS A 228 -7.14 0.85 27.69
CA LYS A 228 -7.16 -0.29 28.62
C LYS A 228 -8.17 -0.11 29.76
N ASN A 229 -8.48 1.13 30.11
CA ASN A 229 -9.40 1.46 31.18
C ASN A 229 -10.86 1.57 30.71
N LEU A 230 -11.16 1.26 29.45
CA LEU A 230 -12.52 1.23 28.94
C LEU A 230 -13.28 0.02 29.54
N PRO A 231 -14.56 0.18 29.90
CA PRO A 231 -15.35 -0.92 30.45
C PRO A 231 -15.52 -2.05 29.43
N ASP A 232 -15.83 -3.27 29.92
CA ASP A 232 -16.06 -4.45 29.07
C ASP A 232 -17.49 -4.49 28.52
N GLU A 233 -17.91 -3.38 27.93
CA GLU A 233 -19.19 -3.16 27.27
C GLU A 233 -19.01 -2.28 26.03
N PHE A 234 -20.04 -2.14 25.23
CA PHE A 234 -20.05 -1.15 24.13
C PHE A 234 -19.80 0.25 24.70
N CYS A 235 -18.81 0.92 24.15
CA CYS A 235 -18.38 2.18 24.70
C CYS A 235 -17.99 3.14 23.57
N ASP A 236 -18.37 4.40 23.74
CA ASP A 236 -18.10 5.49 22.82
C ASP A 236 -17.71 6.74 23.62
N LYS A 237 -16.42 7.01 23.71
CA LYS A 237 -15.87 8.08 24.57
C LYS A 237 -14.89 8.97 23.80
N ASN A 238 -14.96 10.27 24.06
CA ASN A 238 -13.90 11.19 23.65
C ASN A 238 -12.79 11.15 24.71
N ILE A 239 -11.56 11.04 24.26
CA ILE A 239 -10.37 10.97 25.10
C ILE A 239 -9.45 12.13 24.70
N SER A 240 -8.89 12.80 25.71
CA SER A 240 -7.88 13.84 25.54
C SER A 240 -6.66 13.48 26.39
N CYS A 241 -5.50 13.48 25.76
CA CYS A 241 -4.22 13.23 26.42
C CYS A 241 -3.28 14.40 26.16
N ARG A 242 -2.53 14.82 27.17
CA ARG A 242 -1.43 15.77 27.00
C ARG A 242 -0.12 15.01 26.86
N ILE A 243 0.53 15.13 25.71
CA ILE A 243 1.81 14.48 25.45
C ILE A 243 2.93 15.41 25.88
N THR A 244 3.87 14.90 26.68
CA THR A 244 5.12 15.59 27.02
C THR A 244 6.33 14.75 26.69
N ILE A 245 7.36 15.37 26.16
CA ILE A 245 8.70 14.77 25.96
C ILE A 245 9.64 15.04 27.14
N SER A 246 9.20 15.83 28.13
CA SER A 246 9.94 16.14 29.34
C SER A 246 9.64 15.13 30.45
N ASN A 247 10.62 14.29 30.77
CA ASN A 247 10.49 13.37 31.88
C ASN A 247 10.34 14.09 33.24
N HIS A 248 10.99 15.23 33.38
CA HIS A 248 10.89 16.06 34.60
C HIS A 248 9.45 16.56 34.80
N TYR A 249 8.85 17.15 33.77
CA TYR A 249 7.46 17.61 33.85
C TYR A 249 6.49 16.45 34.14
N TYR A 250 6.64 15.32 33.42
CA TYR A 250 5.84 14.14 33.69
C TYR A 250 5.90 13.68 35.13
N THR A 251 7.11 13.58 35.69
CA THR A 251 7.31 13.11 37.05
C THR A 251 6.63 14.01 38.07
N LEU A 252 6.62 15.32 37.86
CA LEU A 252 6.00 16.29 38.77
C LEU A 252 4.47 16.33 38.66
N HIS A 253 3.93 16.22 37.47
CA HIS A 253 2.54 16.60 37.18
C HIS A 253 1.60 15.45 36.87
N HIS A 254 2.08 14.25 36.49
CA HIS A 254 1.22 13.14 36.05
C HIS A 254 0.22 12.63 37.10
N LYS A 255 0.41 12.99 38.39
CA LYS A 255 -0.48 12.61 39.50
C LYS A 255 -1.38 13.75 39.98
N THR A 256 -1.08 14.97 39.61
CA THR A 256 -1.69 16.19 40.23
C THR A 256 -2.60 16.95 39.27
N GLU A 257 -2.48 16.76 37.97
CA GLU A 257 -3.32 17.43 36.99
C GLU A 257 -4.55 16.58 36.62
N ASN A 258 -5.68 17.24 36.38
CA ASN A 258 -6.91 16.61 35.91
C ASN A 258 -6.81 16.08 34.45
N LEU A 259 -5.77 16.49 33.73
CA LEU A 259 -5.47 16.03 32.37
C LEU A 259 -4.53 14.83 32.44
N HIS A 260 -4.86 13.79 31.69
CA HIS A 260 -3.99 12.64 31.57
C HIS A 260 -2.71 13.00 30.79
N ILE A 261 -1.58 13.05 31.49
CA ILE A 261 -0.27 13.35 30.94
C ILE A 261 0.42 12.05 30.52
N VAL A 262 0.88 11.99 29.28
CA VAL A 262 1.62 10.86 28.73
C VAL A 262 3.06 11.29 28.45
N PHE A 263 4.02 10.58 29.02
CA PHE A 263 5.42 10.77 28.69
C PHE A 263 5.78 10.05 27.39
N HIS A 264 6.27 10.81 26.40
CA HIS A 264 6.78 10.29 25.14
C HIS A 264 8.31 10.44 25.09
N PRO A 265 9.08 9.37 25.27
CA PRO A 265 10.54 9.47 25.35
C PRO A 265 11.15 9.81 23.98
N LYS A 266 11.72 11.01 23.86
CA LYS A 266 12.40 11.48 22.64
C LYS A 266 13.72 10.75 22.33
N HIS A 267 14.27 10.02 23.31
CA HIS A 267 15.63 9.51 23.27
C HIS A 267 15.83 8.18 22.52
N HIS A 268 14.79 7.55 22.00
CA HIS A 268 14.93 6.28 21.29
C HIS A 268 15.32 6.40 19.82
N TYR A 269 15.46 7.60 19.28
CA TYR A 269 15.85 7.86 17.89
C TYR A 269 17.25 7.37 17.47
N LYS A 270 18.12 7.01 18.42
CA LYS A 270 19.51 6.62 18.16
C LYS A 270 19.86 5.17 18.47
N LYS A 271 19.00 4.41 19.10
CA LYS A 271 19.25 2.97 19.34
C LYS A 271 18.64 2.16 18.21
N LYS A 272 19.47 1.36 17.53
CA LYS A 272 19.01 0.28 16.65
C LYS A 272 17.84 -0.41 17.34
N PHE A 273 16.69 -0.46 16.67
CA PHE A 273 15.46 -1.03 17.19
C PHE A 273 15.75 -2.41 17.80
N ALA A 274 15.66 -2.54 19.09
CA ALA A 274 15.49 -3.84 19.72
C ALA A 274 14.13 -4.38 19.23
N LYS A 275 14.09 -5.64 18.77
CA LYS A 275 12.84 -6.31 18.36
C LYS A 275 11.74 -6.02 19.38
N GLY A 276 10.69 -5.29 18.97
CA GLY A 276 9.52 -5.01 19.79
C GLY A 276 9.35 -3.59 20.32
N THR A 277 10.30 -2.67 20.12
CA THR A 277 10.12 -1.24 20.45
C THR A 277 9.78 -0.47 19.18
N GLN A 278 8.53 -0.50 18.80
CA GLN A 278 8.02 0.36 17.75
C GLN A 278 7.81 1.78 18.28
N ASP A 279 8.45 2.73 17.59
CA ASP A 279 8.07 4.10 17.44
C ASP A 279 8.10 5.02 18.67
N ALA A 280 9.27 5.60 18.87
CA ALA A 280 9.43 6.80 19.70
C ALA A 280 9.44 8.09 18.82
N ARG A 281 8.93 8.06 17.58
CA ARG A 281 8.83 9.25 16.74
C ARG A 281 7.76 10.19 17.28
N TRP A 282 8.13 11.44 17.46
CA TRP A 282 7.23 12.53 17.81
C TRP A 282 7.54 13.75 16.97
N ASP A 283 6.59 14.14 16.12
CA ASP A 283 6.77 15.18 15.11
C ASP A 283 6.33 16.57 15.61
N PHE A 284 5.83 16.67 16.84
CA PHE A 284 5.18 17.86 17.36
C PHE A 284 5.92 18.48 18.56
N GLU A 285 5.40 19.61 19.02
CA GLU A 285 5.88 20.33 20.20
C GLU A 285 5.68 19.56 21.50
N ASP A 286 6.39 19.93 22.54
CA ASP A 286 6.12 19.50 23.93
C ASP A 286 4.76 20.07 24.37
N PHE A 287 4.08 19.35 25.26
CA PHE A 287 2.73 19.70 25.75
C PHE A 287 1.63 19.70 24.69
N CYS A 288 1.77 18.92 23.64
CA CYS A 288 0.73 18.74 22.64
C CYS A 288 -0.48 17.97 23.21
N ASN A 289 -1.68 18.51 23.00
CA ASN A 289 -2.92 17.80 23.35
C ASN A 289 -3.39 16.96 22.16
N VAL A 290 -3.46 15.65 22.36
CA VAL A 290 -3.96 14.70 21.37
C VAL A 290 -5.38 14.29 21.74
N ASN A 291 -6.32 14.55 20.85
CA ASN A 291 -7.74 14.27 21.04
C ASN A 291 -8.19 13.18 20.04
N PHE A 292 -8.95 12.22 20.52
CA PHE A 292 -9.55 11.18 19.70
C PHE A 292 -10.82 10.62 20.34
N ARG A 293 -11.65 10.01 19.53
CA ARG A 293 -12.81 9.23 19.96
C ARG A 293 -12.42 7.76 19.99
N ALA A 294 -12.75 7.07 21.07
CA ALA A 294 -12.55 5.63 21.24
C ALA A 294 -13.88 4.90 21.19
N CYS A 295 -14.02 4.00 20.24
CA CYS A 295 -15.20 3.18 20.01
C CYS A 295 -14.87 1.72 20.37
N LYS A 296 -15.43 1.19 21.47
CA LYS A 296 -15.30 -0.24 21.83
C LYS A 296 -16.48 -1.01 21.27
N ILE A 297 -16.21 -1.97 20.42
CA ILE A 297 -17.19 -2.74 19.66
C ILE A 297 -16.83 -4.23 19.67
N ARG A 298 -17.76 -5.10 19.30
CA ARG A 298 -17.46 -6.52 19.03
C ARG A 298 -17.28 -6.75 17.53
N ILE A 299 -16.17 -7.35 17.16
CA ILE A 299 -15.86 -7.77 15.80
C ILE A 299 -15.71 -9.28 15.77
N ASN A 300 -16.24 -9.93 14.75
CA ASN A 300 -15.99 -11.34 14.52
C ASN A 300 -14.56 -11.50 13.96
N ASP A 301 -13.76 -12.30 14.62
CA ASP A 301 -12.48 -12.73 14.11
C ASP A 301 -12.72 -13.71 12.95
N PRO A 302 -12.25 -13.41 11.73
CA PRO A 302 -12.52 -14.26 10.57
C PRO A 302 -11.83 -15.61 10.62
N ASP A 303 -10.72 -15.74 11.37
CA ASP A 303 -9.97 -16.99 11.48
C ASP A 303 -10.58 -17.94 12.52
N THR A 304 -11.08 -17.38 13.64
CA THR A 304 -11.63 -18.18 14.74
C THR A 304 -13.15 -18.18 14.80
N ASN A 305 -13.81 -17.32 14.04
CA ASN A 305 -15.26 -17.06 14.05
C ASN A 305 -15.80 -16.72 15.46
N LYS A 306 -14.94 -16.21 16.34
CA LYS A 306 -15.30 -15.75 17.69
C LYS A 306 -15.50 -14.25 17.70
N GLU A 307 -16.47 -13.80 18.48
CA GLU A 307 -16.61 -12.37 18.77
C GLU A 307 -15.59 -11.94 19.82
N GLU A 308 -14.74 -10.97 19.45
CA GLU A 308 -13.78 -10.36 20.36
C GLU A 308 -14.04 -8.86 20.50
N TRP A 309 -13.70 -8.34 21.69
CA TRP A 309 -13.72 -6.90 21.89
C TRP A 309 -12.59 -6.24 21.11
N GLU A 310 -12.94 -5.19 20.39
CA GLU A 310 -12.00 -4.36 19.67
C GLU A 310 -12.24 -2.89 20.00
N VAL A 311 -11.18 -2.11 20.00
CA VAL A 311 -11.29 -0.66 20.14
C VAL A 311 -10.74 0.01 18.89
N LEU A 312 -11.57 0.87 18.32
CA LEU A 312 -11.22 1.74 17.20
C LEU A 312 -11.03 3.17 17.72
N VAL A 313 -9.93 3.81 17.38
CA VAL A 313 -9.74 5.25 17.60
C VAL A 313 -9.98 6.01 16.32
N THR A 314 -10.65 7.17 16.42
CA THR A 314 -11.11 7.93 15.27
C THR A 314 -11.30 9.41 15.61
N ASN A 315 -11.38 10.26 14.57
CA ASN A 315 -11.87 11.64 14.65
C ASN A 315 -13.20 11.83 13.89
N LEU A 316 -13.84 10.73 13.46
CA LEU A 316 -15.14 10.78 12.79
C LEU A 316 -16.24 11.24 13.74
N ASP A 317 -17.17 12.02 13.21
CA ASP A 317 -18.33 12.51 13.96
C ASP A 317 -19.23 11.35 14.42
N ARG A 318 -19.75 11.43 15.65
CA ARG A 318 -20.56 10.38 16.29
C ARG A 318 -21.95 10.24 15.66
N GLN A 319 -22.54 11.33 15.20
CA GLN A 319 -23.85 11.30 14.60
C GLN A 319 -23.80 10.70 13.19
N GLU A 320 -22.76 11.05 12.43
CA GLU A 320 -22.54 10.51 11.08
C GLU A 320 -22.04 9.04 11.13
N PHE A 321 -21.24 8.69 12.14
CA PHE A 321 -20.67 7.35 12.31
C PHE A 321 -20.93 6.79 13.73
N PRO A 322 -22.16 6.33 14.04
CA PRO A 322 -22.47 5.65 15.29
C PRO A 322 -21.71 4.30 15.41
N LEU A 323 -21.72 3.68 16.58
CA LEU A 323 -20.93 2.46 16.87
C LEU A 323 -21.19 1.31 15.88
N GLU A 324 -22.45 1.10 15.51
CA GLU A 324 -22.86 0.05 14.57
C GLU A 324 -22.18 0.26 13.22
N ARG A 325 -22.21 1.50 12.73
CA ARG A 325 -21.59 1.88 11.47
C ARG A 325 -20.06 1.77 11.51
N MET A 326 -19.43 2.03 12.65
CA MET A 326 -17.99 1.87 12.82
C MET A 326 -17.54 0.42 12.60
N LYS A 327 -18.34 -0.57 13.02
CA LYS A 327 -18.08 -1.98 12.75
C LYS A 327 -18.07 -2.28 11.25
N GLU A 328 -19.10 -1.85 10.55
CA GLU A 328 -19.24 -2.04 9.10
C GLU A 328 -18.11 -1.36 8.33
N LEU A 329 -17.82 -0.11 8.70
CA LEU A 329 -16.74 0.66 8.06
C LEU A 329 -15.39 -0.04 8.23
N TYR A 330 -15.05 -0.47 9.44
CA TYR A 330 -13.75 -1.11 9.70
C TYR A 330 -13.62 -2.45 8.97
N HIS A 331 -14.71 -3.17 8.77
CA HIS A 331 -14.70 -4.42 8.01
C HIS A 331 -14.19 -4.23 6.57
N LEU A 332 -14.42 -3.08 5.95
CA LEU A 332 -13.93 -2.80 4.59
C LEU A 332 -12.40 -2.81 4.50
N ARG A 333 -11.68 -2.59 5.60
CA ARG A 333 -10.20 -2.62 5.63
C ARG A 333 -9.60 -3.91 5.07
N TRP A 334 -10.28 -5.04 5.26
CA TRP A 334 -9.83 -6.34 4.75
C TRP A 334 -9.65 -6.37 3.22
N GLY A 335 -10.18 -5.38 2.51
CA GLY A 335 -9.99 -5.22 1.07
C GLY A 335 -8.51 -5.11 0.67
N ILE A 336 -7.65 -4.46 1.47
CA ILE A 336 -6.21 -4.36 1.17
C ILE A 336 -5.50 -5.72 1.30
N GLU A 337 -5.83 -6.53 2.32
CA GLU A 337 -5.25 -7.87 2.48
C GLU A 337 -5.65 -8.79 1.31
N SER A 338 -6.91 -8.68 0.87
CA SER A 338 -7.38 -9.36 -0.33
C SER A 338 -6.67 -8.89 -1.59
N SER A 339 -6.34 -7.59 -1.69
CA SER A 339 -5.58 -7.03 -2.82
C SER A 339 -4.14 -7.55 -2.85
N PHE A 340 -3.45 -7.64 -1.71
CA PHE A 340 -2.13 -8.25 -1.63
C PHE A 340 -2.13 -9.73 -2.02
N ARG A 341 -3.19 -10.47 -1.66
CA ARG A 341 -3.35 -11.86 -2.09
C ARG A 341 -3.43 -11.97 -3.61
N LYS A 342 -4.24 -11.13 -4.26
CA LYS A 342 -4.34 -11.06 -5.72
C LYS A 342 -3.01 -10.64 -6.36
N LEU A 343 -2.35 -9.62 -5.83
CA LEU A 343 -1.05 -9.16 -6.31
C LEU A 343 0.00 -10.28 -6.27
N LYS A 344 0.03 -11.04 -5.19
CA LYS A 344 0.97 -12.15 -5.01
C LYS A 344 0.66 -13.34 -5.92
N TYR A 345 -0.56 -13.78 -5.97
CA TYR A 345 -0.92 -15.08 -6.53
C TYR A 345 -1.59 -15.00 -7.89
N ASP A 346 -2.32 -13.93 -8.20
CA ASP A 346 -2.98 -13.80 -9.50
C ASP A 346 -2.07 -13.10 -10.51
N LEU A 347 -1.27 -12.12 -10.08
CA LEU A 347 -0.25 -11.43 -10.90
C LEU A 347 1.18 -11.95 -10.71
N GLY A 348 1.37 -12.97 -9.87
CA GLY A 348 2.65 -13.68 -9.77
C GLY A 348 3.78 -12.99 -9.00
N SER A 349 3.50 -11.95 -8.20
CA SER A 349 4.54 -11.26 -7.41
C SER A 349 5.22 -12.11 -6.32
N VAL A 350 4.97 -13.42 -6.29
CA VAL A 350 5.72 -14.38 -5.47
C VAL A 350 6.99 -14.88 -6.13
N GLN A 351 7.15 -14.69 -7.45
CA GLN A 351 8.31 -15.13 -8.23
C GLN A 351 8.80 -13.98 -9.11
N PHE A 352 9.89 -13.35 -8.70
CA PHE A 352 10.53 -12.31 -9.51
C PHE A 352 11.45 -12.92 -10.56
N HIS A 353 11.52 -12.29 -11.73
CA HIS A 353 12.39 -12.69 -12.82
C HIS A 353 13.88 -12.34 -12.57
N SER A 354 14.19 -11.66 -11.48
CA SER A 354 15.53 -11.21 -11.14
C SER A 354 15.89 -11.40 -9.68
N LYS A 355 17.20 -11.42 -9.42
CA LYS A 355 17.79 -11.39 -8.07
C LYS A 355 18.25 -10.00 -7.64
N GLN A 356 18.22 -9.02 -8.55
CA GLN A 356 18.74 -7.68 -8.30
C GLN A 356 17.62 -6.77 -7.78
N ASP A 357 17.86 -6.09 -6.67
CA ASP A 357 16.87 -5.28 -5.98
C ASP A 357 16.16 -4.27 -6.87
N HIS A 358 16.92 -3.54 -7.72
CA HIS A 358 16.32 -2.54 -8.61
C HIS A 358 15.41 -3.15 -9.70
N PHE A 359 15.65 -4.37 -10.15
CA PHE A 359 14.74 -5.06 -11.06
C PHE A 359 13.47 -5.53 -10.34
N ILE A 360 13.62 -5.97 -9.09
CA ILE A 360 12.48 -6.37 -8.24
C ILE A 360 11.57 -5.17 -7.95
N GLU A 361 12.16 -3.99 -7.67
CA GLU A 361 11.39 -2.75 -7.52
C GLU A 361 10.63 -2.38 -8.79
N MET A 362 11.25 -2.52 -9.98
CA MET A 362 10.57 -2.30 -11.26
C MET A 362 9.39 -3.27 -11.44
N GLU A 363 9.59 -4.55 -11.15
CA GLU A 363 8.55 -5.59 -11.26
C GLU A 363 7.41 -5.36 -10.27
N LEU A 364 7.68 -4.91 -9.06
CA LEU A 364 6.63 -4.57 -8.09
C LEU A 364 5.76 -3.40 -8.57
N TYR A 365 6.36 -2.32 -9.08
CA TYR A 365 5.59 -1.24 -9.70
C TYR A 365 4.82 -1.72 -10.92
N ALA A 366 5.43 -2.51 -11.78
CA ALA A 366 4.79 -3.08 -12.97
C ALA A 366 3.54 -3.90 -12.61
N HIS A 367 3.64 -4.77 -11.60
CA HIS A 367 2.51 -5.55 -11.11
C HIS A 367 1.41 -4.67 -10.47
N MET A 368 1.77 -3.59 -9.76
CA MET A 368 0.78 -2.66 -9.22
C MET A 368 0.09 -1.84 -10.33
N ILE A 369 0.81 -1.45 -11.37
CA ILE A 369 0.24 -0.80 -12.56
C ILE A 369 -0.76 -1.75 -13.23
N MET A 370 -0.37 -3.01 -13.48
CA MET A 370 -1.23 -4.01 -14.09
C MET A 370 -2.44 -4.32 -13.19
N PHE A 371 -2.24 -4.44 -11.87
CA PHE A 371 -3.34 -4.61 -10.91
C PHE A 371 -4.38 -3.50 -11.05
N ASN A 372 -3.94 -2.24 -11.09
CA ASN A 372 -4.82 -1.09 -11.24
C ASN A 372 -5.54 -1.10 -12.61
N ALA A 373 -4.83 -1.46 -13.69
CA ALA A 373 -5.41 -1.57 -15.03
C ALA A 373 -6.51 -2.64 -15.08
N VAL A 374 -6.23 -3.84 -14.58
CA VAL A 374 -7.19 -4.94 -14.52
C VAL A 374 -8.38 -4.60 -13.63
N SER A 375 -8.15 -4.06 -12.42
CA SER A 375 -9.22 -3.67 -11.51
C SER A 375 -10.17 -2.68 -12.15
N GLN A 376 -9.66 -1.63 -12.79
CA GLN A 376 -10.49 -0.61 -13.40
C GLN A 376 -11.18 -1.08 -14.70
N THR A 377 -10.57 -1.98 -15.44
CA THR A 377 -11.21 -2.61 -16.60
C THR A 377 -12.36 -3.52 -16.15
N THR A 378 -12.17 -4.29 -15.09
CA THR A 378 -13.20 -5.21 -14.56
C THR A 378 -14.40 -4.47 -13.96
N VAL A 379 -14.18 -3.32 -13.29
CA VAL A 379 -15.27 -2.48 -12.77
C VAL A 379 -16.17 -1.93 -13.88
N GLN A 380 -15.62 -1.73 -15.09
CA GLN A 380 -16.38 -1.24 -16.25
C GLN A 380 -17.11 -2.36 -17.01
N ALA A 381 -16.76 -3.62 -16.76
CA ALA A 381 -17.34 -4.76 -17.46
C ALA A 381 -18.72 -5.10 -16.87
N TYR A 382 -19.70 -5.27 -17.76
CA TYR A 382 -21.03 -5.71 -17.37
C TYR A 382 -21.04 -7.23 -17.14
N VAL A 383 -21.46 -7.64 -15.94
CA VAL A 383 -21.65 -9.05 -15.59
C VAL A 383 -23.15 -9.33 -15.48
N PRO A 384 -23.75 -10.06 -16.44
CA PRO A 384 -25.17 -10.41 -16.37
C PRO A 384 -25.42 -11.31 -15.15
N GLN A 385 -26.32 -10.88 -14.28
CA GLN A 385 -26.73 -11.65 -13.10
C GLN A 385 -27.88 -12.59 -13.51
N ARG A 386 -27.74 -13.89 -13.20
CA ARG A 386 -28.82 -14.87 -13.32
C ARG A 386 -29.54 -15.02 -11.99
N HIS A 387 -30.77 -15.50 -12.01
CA HIS A 387 -31.51 -15.86 -10.78
C HIS A 387 -30.86 -17.08 -10.11
N CYS A 388 -29.83 -16.84 -9.32
CA CYS A 388 -29.11 -17.86 -8.57
C CYS A 388 -28.78 -17.36 -7.15
N LYS A 389 -28.41 -18.28 -6.28
CA LYS A 389 -28.10 -18.00 -4.86
C LYS A 389 -26.91 -17.04 -4.68
N TYR A 390 -25.98 -17.00 -5.65
CA TYR A 390 -24.75 -16.23 -5.56
C TYR A 390 -24.65 -15.25 -6.72
N HIS A 391 -24.11 -14.05 -6.44
CA HIS A 391 -23.80 -13.08 -7.48
C HIS A 391 -22.57 -13.52 -8.28
N TYR A 392 -22.64 -13.36 -9.61
CA TYR A 392 -21.49 -13.57 -10.47
C TYR A 392 -20.52 -12.40 -10.33
N ILE A 393 -19.25 -12.72 -10.16
CA ILE A 393 -18.14 -11.76 -10.15
C ILE A 393 -17.11 -12.16 -11.20
N ILE A 394 -16.38 -11.18 -11.71
CA ILE A 394 -15.29 -11.45 -12.65
C ILE A 394 -14.14 -12.14 -11.92
N ASN A 395 -13.65 -13.23 -12.50
CA ASN A 395 -12.44 -13.88 -12.02
C ASN A 395 -11.24 -12.99 -12.35
N PHE A 396 -10.59 -12.44 -11.31
CA PHE A 396 -9.50 -11.48 -11.45
C PHE A 396 -8.30 -12.07 -12.21
N LYS A 397 -7.94 -13.32 -11.94
CA LYS A 397 -6.84 -14.01 -12.64
C LYS A 397 -7.10 -14.15 -14.14
N ILE A 398 -8.32 -14.52 -14.52
CA ILE A 398 -8.70 -14.60 -15.94
C ILE A 398 -8.69 -13.19 -16.57
N ALA A 399 -9.15 -12.18 -15.84
CA ALA A 399 -9.11 -10.81 -16.32
C ALA A 399 -7.67 -10.32 -16.56
N CYS A 400 -6.69 -10.71 -15.72
CA CYS A 400 -5.29 -10.41 -15.95
C CYS A 400 -4.81 -10.97 -17.29
N LEU A 401 -5.10 -12.24 -17.59
CA LEU A 401 -4.72 -12.88 -18.86
C LEU A 401 -5.32 -12.16 -20.08
N ILE A 402 -6.61 -11.79 -20.01
CA ILE A 402 -7.30 -11.11 -21.13
C ILE A 402 -6.78 -9.69 -21.35
N VAL A 403 -6.41 -8.99 -20.28
CA VAL A 403 -5.89 -7.61 -20.36
C VAL A 403 -4.48 -7.60 -20.95
N ASP A 404 -3.69 -8.63 -20.66
CA ASP A 404 -2.33 -8.80 -21.17
C ASP A 404 -2.28 -9.09 -22.69
N GLU A 405 -3.24 -9.87 -23.20
CA GLU A 405 -3.34 -10.22 -24.63
C GLU A 405 -3.69 -9.02 -25.55
N ARG A 406 -3.90 -7.82 -25.01
CA ARG A 406 -4.28 -6.60 -25.76
C ARG A 406 -3.22 -5.50 -25.65
#